data_21fa72347affb271f31ebf661d34d1b4
#
_entry.id   21fa72347affb271f31ebf661d34d1b4
#
_cell.length_a   1.000
_cell.length_b   1.000
_cell.length_c   1.000
_cell.angle_alpha   90.00
_cell.angle_beta   90.00
_cell.angle_gamma   90.00
#
_symmetry.space_group_name_H-M   'P 1'
#
loop_
_entity.id
_entity.type
_entity.pdbx_description
1 polymer ?
#
loop_
_entity_poly.entity_id
_entity_poly.type
_entity_poly.pdbx_seq_one_letter_code
_entity_poly.pdbx_strand_id
1 'polypeptide(L)'
;MKPGGAGGTLAAELASVGHRVFLAGRVGKDPFAELALSRVREVGVDLRHLQEDPEHTTSSVLILVVPGGERAMVSAEGASRYLDPALFKPRFLDQVDAVVLSAYALVGGPSRSYAAEVLEAARRRELPVFADLGAGAVRAAGKELLKHLRGVGWLLMNEGELKALTGASSISQGVARLRQE
;
A
#
# COMPACT_ATOMS: atom_id res chain seq x y z
N MET A 1 -19.82 7.76 5.43
CA MET A 1 -18.41 7.30 5.41
C MET A 1 -18.37 5.94 4.72
N LYS A 2 -17.28 5.60 4.02
CA LYS A 2 -17.13 4.31 3.31
C LYS A 2 -15.79 3.68 3.68
N PRO A 3 -15.69 2.32 3.68
CA PRO A 3 -14.39 1.65 3.76
C PRO A 3 -13.50 2.07 2.59
N GLY A 4 -12.21 2.12 2.80
CA GLY A 4 -11.26 2.54 1.78
C GLY A 4 -9.82 2.22 2.18
N GLY A 5 -8.88 2.94 1.56
CA GLY A 5 -7.45 2.69 1.67
C GLY A 5 -6.96 1.75 0.56
N ALA A 6 -5.80 2.07 -0.02
CA ALA A 6 -5.28 1.34 -1.18
C ALA A 6 -5.16 -0.17 -0.91
N GLY A 7 -4.49 -0.55 0.18
CA GLY A 7 -4.31 -1.97 0.54
C GLY A 7 -5.63 -2.70 0.81
N GLY A 8 -6.54 -2.09 1.58
CA GLY A 8 -7.84 -2.71 1.90
C GLY A 8 -8.73 -2.88 0.66
N THR A 9 -8.78 -1.86 -0.20
CA THR A 9 -9.55 -1.93 -1.45
C THR A 9 -9.01 -3.04 -2.35
N LEU A 10 -7.71 -3.07 -2.59
CA LEU A 10 -7.09 -4.09 -3.44
C LEU A 10 -7.27 -5.50 -2.87
N ALA A 11 -7.10 -5.66 -1.54
CA ALA A 11 -7.33 -6.95 -0.88
C ALA A 11 -8.78 -7.44 -1.07
N ALA A 12 -9.76 -6.55 -0.94
CA ALA A 12 -11.16 -6.90 -1.14
C ALA A 12 -11.45 -7.28 -2.60
N GLU A 13 -10.92 -6.56 -3.57
CA GLU A 13 -11.10 -6.88 -4.99
C GLU A 13 -10.47 -8.22 -5.36
N LEU A 14 -9.24 -8.50 -4.92
CA LEU A 14 -8.59 -9.79 -5.17
C LEU A 14 -9.37 -10.95 -4.54
N ALA A 15 -9.87 -10.79 -3.31
CA ALA A 15 -10.70 -11.81 -2.67
C ALA A 15 -12.03 -12.00 -3.41
N SER A 16 -12.66 -10.92 -3.91
CA SER A 16 -13.91 -10.98 -4.67
C SER A 16 -13.79 -11.75 -5.99
N VAL A 17 -12.61 -11.82 -6.58
CA VAL A 17 -12.35 -12.62 -7.80
C VAL A 17 -11.78 -14.01 -7.49
N GLY A 18 -11.83 -14.46 -6.23
CA GLY A 18 -11.55 -15.83 -5.84
C GLY A 18 -10.13 -16.12 -5.34
N HIS A 19 -9.29 -15.09 -5.16
CA HIS A 19 -7.97 -15.29 -4.53
C HIS A 19 -8.08 -15.42 -3.01
N ARG A 20 -7.25 -16.26 -2.41
CA ARG A 20 -7.03 -16.27 -0.97
C ARG A 20 -6.08 -15.13 -0.61
N VAL A 21 -6.59 -14.15 0.12
CA VAL A 21 -5.86 -12.91 0.43
C VAL A 21 -5.61 -12.77 1.92
N PHE A 22 -4.38 -12.45 2.28
CA PHE A 22 -3.97 -12.02 3.61
C PHE A 22 -3.71 -10.51 3.58
N LEU A 23 -4.28 -9.77 4.51
CA LEU A 23 -4.02 -8.34 4.65
C LEU A 23 -3.08 -8.09 5.82
N ALA A 24 -1.89 -7.56 5.51
CA ALA A 24 -1.00 -6.98 6.49
C ALA A 24 -1.18 -5.45 6.49
N GLY A 25 -1.45 -4.90 7.64
CA GLY A 25 -1.72 -3.48 7.82
C GLY A 25 -1.86 -3.15 9.30
N ARG A 26 -2.15 -1.88 9.62
CA ARG A 26 -2.39 -1.46 11.01
C ARG A 26 -3.56 -0.48 11.05
N VAL A 27 -4.46 -0.72 11.99
CA VAL A 27 -5.63 0.12 12.28
C VAL A 27 -5.58 0.58 13.72
N GLY A 28 -6.26 1.66 14.05
CA GLY A 28 -6.42 2.09 15.43
C GLY A 28 -7.40 1.22 16.21
N LYS A 29 -7.36 1.32 17.52
CA LYS A 29 -8.37 0.71 18.40
C LYS A 29 -9.55 1.67 18.57
N ASP A 30 -10.28 1.90 17.48
CA ASP A 30 -11.37 2.87 17.41
C ASP A 30 -12.54 2.39 16.51
N PRO A 31 -13.70 3.04 16.55
CA PRO A 31 -14.86 2.67 15.72
C PRO A 31 -14.60 2.76 14.22
N PHE A 32 -13.62 3.54 13.77
CA PHE A 32 -13.28 3.65 12.35
C PHE A 32 -12.58 2.39 11.83
N ALA A 33 -11.90 1.62 12.70
CA ALA A 33 -11.31 0.34 12.35
C ALA A 33 -12.38 -0.64 11.84
N GLU A 34 -13.50 -0.76 12.55
CA GLU A 34 -14.60 -1.64 12.15
C GLU A 34 -15.16 -1.24 10.78
N LEU A 35 -15.35 0.05 10.55
CA LEU A 35 -15.80 0.55 9.26
C LEU A 35 -14.76 0.27 8.15
N ALA A 36 -13.49 0.55 8.40
CA ALA A 36 -12.42 0.34 7.42
C ALA A 36 -12.28 -1.13 7.01
N LEU A 37 -12.50 -2.05 7.97
CA LEU A 37 -12.37 -3.50 7.77
C LEU A 37 -13.65 -4.18 7.29
N SER A 38 -14.79 -3.49 7.28
CA SER A 38 -16.09 -4.10 6.97
C SER A 38 -16.07 -4.85 5.63
N ARG A 39 -15.60 -4.22 4.56
CA ARG A 39 -15.58 -4.81 3.22
C ARG A 39 -14.62 -5.99 3.10
N VAL A 40 -13.42 -5.91 3.68
CA VAL A 40 -12.44 -7.01 3.61
C VAL A 40 -12.91 -8.23 4.41
N ARG A 41 -13.61 -8.02 5.53
CA ARG A 41 -14.24 -9.11 6.29
C ARG A 41 -15.37 -9.76 5.50
N GLU A 42 -16.24 -8.96 4.88
CA GLU A 42 -17.38 -9.44 4.08
C GLU A 42 -16.94 -10.41 2.97
N VAL A 43 -15.82 -10.12 2.30
CA VAL A 43 -15.29 -10.93 1.20
C VAL A 43 -14.28 -12.00 1.65
N GLY A 44 -14.09 -12.19 2.95
CA GLY A 44 -13.28 -13.28 3.50
C GLY A 44 -11.76 -13.09 3.45
N VAL A 45 -11.28 -11.83 3.42
CA VAL A 45 -9.84 -11.55 3.56
C VAL A 45 -9.35 -11.99 4.94
N ASP A 46 -8.22 -12.68 4.98
CA ASP A 46 -7.59 -13.12 6.21
C ASP A 46 -6.85 -11.96 6.90
N LEU A 47 -7.27 -11.62 8.11
CA LEU A 47 -6.78 -10.49 8.88
C LEU A 47 -5.79 -10.88 10.00
N ARG A 48 -5.28 -12.11 10.04
CA ARG A 48 -4.35 -12.55 11.10
C ARG A 48 -3.04 -11.77 11.16
N HIS A 49 -2.71 -11.03 10.12
CA HIS A 49 -1.53 -10.18 10.03
C HIS A 49 -1.85 -8.69 10.15
N LEU A 50 -3.09 -8.38 10.50
CA LEU A 50 -3.48 -7.01 10.83
C LEU A 50 -3.00 -6.68 12.24
N GLN A 51 -2.44 -5.48 12.41
CA GLN A 51 -2.01 -4.96 13.70
C GLN A 51 -3.04 -3.98 14.24
N GLU A 52 -3.22 -3.94 15.56
CA GLU A 52 -3.99 -2.91 16.26
C GLU A 52 -3.05 -1.92 16.93
N ASP A 53 -3.35 -0.63 16.81
CA ASP A 53 -2.60 0.45 17.41
C ASP A 53 -3.41 1.02 18.59
N PRO A 54 -2.88 0.99 19.82
CA PRO A 54 -3.58 1.56 20.98
C PRO A 54 -3.46 3.09 21.07
N GLU A 55 -2.52 3.70 20.35
CA GLU A 55 -2.16 5.12 20.49
C GLU A 55 -2.63 5.98 19.33
N HIS A 56 -2.67 5.40 18.12
CA HIS A 56 -3.03 6.14 16.91
C HIS A 56 -4.38 5.70 16.37
N THR A 57 -5.16 6.68 15.90
CA THR A 57 -6.46 6.41 15.27
C THR A 57 -6.30 5.73 13.91
N THR A 58 -7.34 5.05 13.47
CA THR A 58 -7.41 4.53 12.10
C THR A 58 -7.28 5.66 11.08
N SER A 59 -6.43 5.47 10.09
CA SER A 59 -6.21 6.46 9.02
C SER A 59 -7.49 6.76 8.26
N SER A 60 -7.69 8.01 7.93
CA SER A 60 -8.89 8.46 7.21
C SER A 60 -8.56 9.48 6.11
N VAL A 61 -9.43 9.59 5.11
CA VAL A 61 -9.30 10.55 4.02
C VAL A 61 -10.61 11.30 3.85
N LEU A 62 -10.56 12.62 3.93
CA LEU A 62 -11.65 13.49 3.53
C LEU A 62 -11.53 13.78 2.04
N ILE A 63 -12.57 13.46 1.28
CA ILE A 63 -12.62 13.72 -0.16
C ILE A 63 -13.63 14.84 -0.40
N LEU A 64 -13.15 15.97 -0.91
CA LEU A 64 -13.96 17.09 -1.35
C LEU A 64 -14.16 16.99 -2.86
N VAL A 65 -15.41 16.89 -3.29
CA VAL A 65 -15.77 16.82 -4.71
C VAL A 65 -16.50 18.10 -5.07
N VAL A 66 -16.04 18.80 -6.10
CA VAL A 66 -16.68 20.03 -6.61
C VAL A 66 -17.51 19.73 -7.85
N PRO A 67 -18.46 20.61 -8.21
CA PRO A 67 -19.14 20.53 -9.50
C PRO A 67 -18.12 20.46 -10.65
N GLY A 68 -18.27 19.49 -11.55
CA GLY A 68 -17.27 19.21 -12.60
C GLY A 68 -16.43 17.95 -12.34
N GLY A 69 -16.55 17.34 -11.14
CA GLY A 69 -15.91 16.05 -10.83
C GLY A 69 -14.46 16.16 -10.35
N GLU A 70 -13.90 17.35 -10.26
CA GLU A 70 -12.60 17.54 -9.62
C GLU A 70 -12.68 17.22 -8.13
N ARG A 71 -11.60 16.64 -7.60
CA ARG A 71 -11.56 16.25 -6.20
C ARG A 71 -10.25 16.67 -5.52
N ALA A 72 -10.37 17.14 -4.30
CA ALA A 72 -9.26 17.32 -3.38
C ALA A 72 -9.35 16.25 -2.28
N MET A 73 -8.21 15.80 -1.83
CA MET A 73 -8.10 14.79 -0.75
C MET A 73 -7.25 15.37 0.37
N VAL A 74 -7.78 15.26 1.60
CA VAL A 74 -7.05 15.61 2.82
C VAL A 74 -6.93 14.32 3.63
N SER A 75 -5.71 13.82 3.80
CA SER A 75 -5.44 12.60 4.54
C SER A 75 -5.09 12.90 5.98
N ALA A 76 -5.78 12.26 6.92
CA ALA A 76 -5.37 12.15 8.30
C ALA A 76 -4.59 10.83 8.42
N GLU A 77 -3.27 10.95 8.50
CA GLU A 77 -2.40 9.80 8.72
C GLU A 77 -2.58 9.30 10.14
N GLY A 78 -2.71 7.99 10.30
CA GLY A 78 -2.93 7.36 11.58
C GLY A 78 -2.15 6.06 11.68
N ALA A 79 -2.70 5.07 12.32
CA ALA A 79 -2.08 3.78 12.63
C ALA A 79 -1.36 3.13 11.43
N SER A 80 -1.82 3.33 10.21
CA SER A 80 -1.19 2.74 9.01
C SER A 80 0.27 3.20 8.77
N ARG A 81 0.71 4.30 9.41
CA ARG A 81 2.12 4.76 9.38
C ARG A 81 3.03 4.03 10.36
N TYR A 82 2.46 3.28 11.26
CA TYR A 82 3.14 2.70 12.43
C TYR A 82 3.12 1.17 12.44
N LEU A 83 3.11 0.51 11.25
CA LEU A 83 3.30 -0.93 11.23
C LEU A 83 4.59 -1.28 11.97
N ASP A 84 4.45 -2.14 12.97
CA ASP A 84 5.57 -2.56 13.80
C ASP A 84 6.33 -3.70 13.12
N PRO A 85 7.60 -3.48 12.73
CA PRO A 85 8.41 -4.52 12.09
C PRO A 85 8.64 -5.73 13.00
N ALA A 86 8.68 -5.54 14.33
CA ALA A 86 8.85 -6.65 15.27
C ALA A 86 7.70 -7.67 15.24
N LEU A 87 6.54 -7.27 14.72
CA LEU A 87 5.37 -8.15 14.54
C LEU A 87 5.38 -8.88 13.18
N PHE A 88 6.32 -8.59 12.30
CA PHE A 88 6.47 -9.32 11.05
C PHE A 88 7.01 -10.73 11.29
N LYS A 89 6.32 -11.71 10.75
CA LYS A 89 6.73 -13.12 10.82
C LYS A 89 7.06 -13.61 9.41
N PRO A 90 8.34 -13.67 9.01
CA PRO A 90 8.73 -14.01 7.62
C PRO A 90 8.18 -15.35 7.11
N ARG A 91 7.99 -16.33 7.99
CA ARG A 91 7.40 -17.65 7.64
C ARG A 91 5.97 -17.58 7.11
N PHE A 92 5.29 -16.49 7.37
CA PHE A 92 3.96 -16.26 6.79
C PHE A 92 4.02 -16.23 5.25
N LEU A 93 5.11 -15.73 4.67
CA LEU A 93 5.30 -15.69 3.22
C LEU A 93 5.45 -17.09 2.57
N ASP A 94 5.67 -18.14 3.36
CA ASP A 94 5.70 -19.53 2.86
C ASP A 94 4.30 -20.02 2.44
N GLN A 95 3.24 -19.26 2.73
CA GLN A 95 1.84 -19.58 2.44
C GLN A 95 1.24 -18.77 1.28
N VAL A 96 2.04 -17.94 0.61
CA VAL A 96 1.58 -17.03 -0.46
C VAL A 96 2.35 -17.24 -1.74
N ASP A 97 1.71 -16.96 -2.86
CA ASP A 97 2.28 -17.08 -4.20
C ASP A 97 2.81 -15.74 -4.73
N ALA A 98 2.39 -14.63 -4.12
CA ALA A 98 2.80 -13.27 -4.51
C ALA A 98 2.62 -12.29 -3.35
N VAL A 99 3.32 -11.17 -3.45
CA VAL A 99 3.17 -10.02 -2.54
C VAL A 99 2.69 -8.82 -3.34
N VAL A 100 1.66 -8.14 -2.83
CA VAL A 100 1.25 -6.84 -3.35
C VAL A 100 1.49 -5.79 -2.28
N LEU A 101 2.29 -4.80 -2.61
CA LEU A 101 2.71 -3.72 -1.72
C LEU A 101 2.06 -2.40 -2.14
N SER A 102 1.42 -1.72 -1.20
CA SER A 102 1.08 -0.31 -1.39
C SER A 102 2.30 0.56 -1.04
N ALA A 103 2.74 1.40 -1.97
CA ALA A 103 3.88 2.29 -1.76
C ALA A 103 3.69 3.31 -0.63
N TYR A 104 2.47 3.49 -0.14
CA TYR A 104 2.25 4.28 1.07
C TYR A 104 3.02 3.72 2.28
N ALA A 105 3.23 2.40 2.35
CA ALA A 105 4.04 1.78 3.40
C ALA A 105 5.53 2.18 3.31
N LEU A 106 6.00 2.66 2.16
CA LEU A 106 7.40 3.08 1.93
C LEU A 106 7.65 4.57 2.19
N VAL A 107 6.60 5.37 2.42
CA VAL A 107 6.74 6.84 2.56
C VAL A 107 7.56 7.24 3.77
N GLY A 108 7.54 6.48 4.86
CA GLY A 108 8.36 6.76 6.04
C GLY A 108 7.87 6.06 7.30
N GLY A 109 8.53 6.39 8.42
CA GLY A 109 8.21 5.84 9.74
C GLY A 109 8.47 4.33 9.86
N PRO A 110 7.94 3.69 10.91
CA PRO A 110 8.07 2.25 11.15
C PRO A 110 7.53 1.39 10.01
N SER A 111 6.47 1.84 9.33
CA SER A 111 5.88 1.12 8.19
C SER A 111 6.86 0.91 7.06
N ARG A 112 7.79 1.84 6.82
CA ARG A 112 8.84 1.66 5.81
C ARG A 112 9.79 0.52 6.19
N SER A 113 10.17 0.42 7.46
CA SER A 113 11.01 -0.69 7.96
C SER A 113 10.29 -2.02 7.82
N TYR A 114 9.00 -2.08 8.20
CA TYR A 114 8.16 -3.25 7.99
C TYR A 114 8.11 -3.68 6.51
N ALA A 115 7.83 -2.73 5.62
CA ALA A 115 7.77 -3.00 4.18
C ALA A 115 9.12 -3.47 3.62
N ALA A 116 10.23 -2.90 4.08
CA ALA A 116 11.57 -3.32 3.67
C ALA A 116 11.85 -4.78 4.08
N GLU A 117 11.47 -5.18 5.29
CA GLU A 117 11.59 -6.57 5.75
C GLU A 117 10.73 -7.53 4.94
N VAL A 118 9.49 -7.13 4.58
CA VAL A 118 8.61 -7.91 3.71
C VAL A 118 9.24 -8.10 2.34
N LEU A 119 9.75 -7.03 1.71
CA LEU A 119 10.39 -7.07 0.40
C LEU A 119 11.64 -7.97 0.42
N GLU A 120 12.48 -7.85 1.42
CA GLU A 120 13.67 -8.68 1.58
C GLU A 120 13.30 -10.16 1.79
N ALA A 121 12.27 -10.44 2.58
CA ALA A 121 11.80 -11.80 2.82
C ALA A 121 11.13 -12.41 1.57
N ALA A 122 10.42 -11.61 0.77
CA ALA A 122 9.84 -12.01 -0.52
C ALA A 122 10.95 -12.32 -1.53
N ARG A 123 11.97 -11.46 -1.63
CA ARG A 123 13.11 -11.66 -2.51
C ARG A 123 13.85 -12.96 -2.21
N ARG A 124 14.10 -13.27 -0.94
CA ARG A 124 14.74 -14.55 -0.54
C ARG A 124 13.93 -15.78 -0.90
N ARG A 125 12.62 -15.63 -1.13
CA ARG A 125 11.69 -16.70 -1.53
C ARG A 125 11.37 -16.68 -3.02
N GLU A 126 11.99 -15.77 -3.77
CA GLU A 126 11.72 -15.57 -5.20
C GLU A 126 10.24 -15.30 -5.50
N LEU A 127 9.52 -14.75 -4.52
CA LEU A 127 8.10 -14.41 -4.69
C LEU A 127 7.96 -13.21 -5.62
N PRO A 128 7.04 -13.26 -6.58
CA PRO A 128 6.69 -12.09 -7.37
C PRO A 128 6.14 -10.97 -6.49
N VAL A 129 6.65 -9.75 -6.69
CA VAL A 129 6.22 -8.56 -5.95
C VAL A 129 5.64 -7.54 -6.91
N PHE A 130 4.44 -7.09 -6.62
CA PHE A 130 3.72 -6.02 -7.31
C PHE A 130 3.66 -4.81 -6.38
N ALA A 131 4.04 -3.62 -6.83
CA ALA A 131 3.92 -2.40 -6.05
C ALA A 131 2.95 -1.41 -6.71
N ASP A 132 1.87 -1.08 -5.99
CA ASP A 132 0.93 -0.01 -6.35
C ASP A 132 1.42 1.31 -5.77
N LEU A 133 1.76 2.27 -6.65
CA LEU A 133 2.44 3.48 -6.21
C LEU A 133 1.53 4.51 -5.58
N GLY A 134 0.46 4.86 -6.20
CA GLY A 134 -0.47 5.87 -5.71
C GLY A 134 0.10 7.30 -5.67
N ALA A 135 -0.68 8.26 -6.13
CA ALA A 135 -0.25 9.66 -6.28
C ALA A 135 0.22 10.33 -4.98
N GLY A 136 -0.37 9.95 -3.84
CA GLY A 136 0.04 10.48 -2.53
C GLY A 136 1.43 10.02 -2.12
N ALA A 137 1.77 8.75 -2.32
CA ALA A 137 3.09 8.21 -2.01
C ALA A 137 4.15 8.83 -2.93
N VAL A 138 3.87 8.96 -4.23
CA VAL A 138 4.77 9.60 -5.20
C VAL A 138 5.02 11.06 -4.82
N ARG A 139 3.98 11.82 -4.43
CA ARG A 139 4.17 13.21 -3.97
C ARG A 139 4.98 13.32 -2.68
N ALA A 140 4.76 12.41 -1.75
CA ALA A 140 5.40 12.48 -0.44
C ALA A 140 6.88 12.07 -0.46
N ALA A 141 7.25 11.06 -1.24
CA ALA A 141 8.60 10.49 -1.24
C ALA A 141 9.36 10.66 -2.58
N GLY A 142 8.67 10.98 -3.67
CA GLY A 142 9.31 11.23 -4.96
C GLY A 142 10.24 10.08 -5.39
N LYS A 143 11.40 10.43 -5.90
CA LYS A 143 12.42 9.46 -6.38
C LYS A 143 12.98 8.56 -5.27
N GLU A 144 12.85 8.92 -3.99
CA GLU A 144 13.29 8.06 -2.90
C GLU A 144 12.54 6.72 -2.90
N LEU A 145 11.28 6.69 -3.40
CA LEU A 145 10.55 5.44 -3.57
C LEU A 145 11.32 4.43 -4.41
N LEU A 146 12.00 4.87 -5.47
CA LEU A 146 12.72 3.97 -6.38
C LEU A 146 13.82 3.18 -5.67
N LYS A 147 14.48 3.79 -4.68
CA LYS A 147 15.51 3.11 -3.88
C LYS A 147 14.93 1.93 -3.09
N HIS A 148 13.69 2.07 -2.60
CA HIS A 148 13.00 1.04 -1.83
C HIS A 148 12.30 -0.01 -2.71
N LEU A 149 12.09 0.28 -3.98
CA LEU A 149 11.41 -0.60 -4.94
C LEU A 149 12.37 -1.47 -5.76
N ARG A 150 13.66 -1.41 -5.49
CA ARG A 150 14.65 -2.27 -6.17
C ARG A 150 14.32 -3.75 -5.95
N GLY A 151 14.27 -4.50 -7.06
CA GLY A 151 13.92 -5.92 -7.03
C GLY A 151 12.41 -6.20 -7.03
N VAL A 152 11.57 -5.18 -7.09
CA VAL A 152 10.13 -5.35 -7.35
C VAL A 152 9.92 -5.70 -8.82
N GLY A 153 9.16 -6.77 -9.09
CA GLY A 153 8.94 -7.27 -10.46
C GLY A 153 8.00 -6.39 -11.28
N TRP A 154 6.98 -5.83 -10.65
CA TRP A 154 5.96 -5.02 -11.32
C TRP A 154 5.63 -3.76 -10.53
N LEU A 155 5.65 -2.62 -11.24
CA LEU A 155 5.20 -1.33 -10.73
C LEU A 155 3.87 -0.96 -11.39
N LEU A 156 2.86 -0.76 -10.55
CA LEU A 156 1.52 -0.35 -10.96
C LEU A 156 1.37 1.15 -10.70
N MET A 157 1.13 1.92 -11.75
CA MET A 157 1.00 3.37 -11.65
C MET A 157 0.24 3.93 -12.85
N ASN A 158 -0.42 5.06 -12.68
CA ASN A 158 -1.00 5.81 -13.79
C ASN A 158 0.04 6.73 -14.45
N GLU A 159 -0.33 7.33 -15.58
CA GLU A 159 0.55 8.25 -16.34
C GLU A 159 1.02 9.45 -15.52
N GLY A 160 0.13 10.02 -14.70
CA GLY A 160 0.46 11.17 -13.84
C GLY A 160 1.50 10.81 -12.78
N GLU A 161 1.37 9.63 -12.18
CA GLU A 161 2.33 9.10 -11.20
C GLU A 161 3.69 8.80 -11.85
N LEU A 162 3.69 8.20 -13.04
CA LEU A 162 4.91 7.96 -13.81
C LEU A 162 5.65 9.27 -14.13
N LYS A 163 4.94 10.25 -14.63
CA LYS A 163 5.52 11.58 -14.94
C LYS A 163 6.05 12.28 -13.69
N ALA A 164 5.28 12.25 -12.59
CA ALA A 164 5.70 12.85 -11.32
C ALA A 164 6.95 12.16 -10.74
N LEU A 165 7.01 10.83 -10.81
CA LEU A 165 8.11 10.04 -10.28
C LEU A 165 9.40 10.22 -11.08
N THR A 166 9.30 10.26 -12.41
CA THR A 166 10.45 10.27 -13.32
C THR A 166 10.84 11.66 -13.83
N GLY A 167 9.95 12.66 -13.71
CA GLY A 167 10.11 13.96 -14.36
C GLY A 167 10.00 13.89 -15.89
N ALA A 168 9.39 12.85 -16.44
CA ALA A 168 9.23 12.67 -17.87
C ALA A 168 8.04 13.43 -18.42
N SER A 169 8.10 13.81 -19.71
CA SER A 169 6.99 14.46 -20.42
C SER A 169 6.05 13.47 -21.12
N SER A 170 6.52 12.22 -21.33
CA SER A 170 5.74 11.15 -21.99
C SER A 170 5.89 9.82 -21.27
N ILE A 171 4.95 8.91 -21.51
CA ILE A 171 5.01 7.54 -21.00
C ILE A 171 6.27 6.82 -21.43
N SER A 172 6.61 6.87 -22.74
CA SER A 172 7.80 6.21 -23.29
C SER A 172 9.08 6.69 -22.61
N GLN A 173 9.22 8.00 -22.40
CA GLN A 173 10.37 8.57 -21.71
C GLN A 173 10.40 8.16 -20.23
N GLY A 174 9.24 8.13 -19.55
CA GLY A 174 9.13 7.70 -18.16
C GLY A 174 9.56 6.24 -17.98
N VAL A 175 9.07 5.35 -18.84
CA VAL A 175 9.44 3.93 -18.83
C VAL A 175 10.94 3.75 -19.11
N ALA A 176 11.50 4.49 -20.09
CA ALA A 176 12.92 4.42 -20.38
C ALA A 176 13.79 4.83 -19.17
N ARG A 177 13.39 5.88 -18.44
CA ARG A 177 14.08 6.32 -17.21
C ARG A 177 14.00 5.28 -16.09
N LEU A 178 12.82 4.67 -15.87
CA LEU A 178 12.66 3.63 -14.85
C LEU A 178 13.52 2.38 -15.10
N ARG A 179 13.80 2.06 -16.36
CA ARG A 179 14.66 0.92 -16.72
C ARG A 179 16.15 1.15 -16.44
N GLN A 180 16.54 2.37 -16.13
CA GLN A 180 17.93 2.76 -15.84
C GLN A 180 18.22 2.87 -14.34
N GLU A 181 17.14 2.84 -13.49
CA GLU A 181 17.23 2.92 -12.02
C GLU A 181 17.31 1.52 -11.38
#